data_1853a7e4da91f5b87a2875205718d2ec
#
_entry.id   1853a7e4da91f5b87a2875205718d2ec
#
_cell.length_a   1.000
_cell.length_b   1.000
_cell.length_c   1.000
_cell.angle_alpha   90.00
_cell.angle_beta   90.00
_cell.angle_gamma   90.00
#
_symmetry.space_group_name_H-M   'P 1'
#
loop_
_entity.id
_entity.type
_entity.pdbx_description
1 polymer ?
#
loop_
_entity_poly.entity_id
_entity_poly.type
_entity_poly.pdbx_seq_one_letter_code
_entity_poly.pdbx_strand_id
1 'polypeptide(L)'
;VPLDKEDKAMIGGAIQELLREIAKRYSTSDNLWVFAPLGIGEHVDHVLLRSSADAVFGQESLTYYEEIPYAARSRKPVSPVNGSASRTSLSWMSIKVLLTSEEIEARIDASACYVSQIPGLFPSPIVRNLEILNTWTPIDIKPLLDLHRRMTKQNGSHERMVRSLKDYITRVGGEKYWHVSS
;
A
#
# COMPACT_ATOMS: atom_id res chain seq x y z
N VAL A 1 -17.06 -5.78 -2.92
CA VAL A 1 -17.21 -7.22 -3.25
C VAL A 1 -15.81 -7.74 -3.48
N PRO A 2 -15.37 -8.80 -2.82
CA PRO A 2 -14.07 -9.39 -3.11
C PRO A 2 -14.08 -9.97 -4.53
N LEU A 3 -13.00 -9.75 -5.28
CA LEU A 3 -12.80 -10.34 -6.59
C LEU A 3 -12.72 -11.87 -6.47
N ASP A 4 -13.40 -12.58 -7.36
CA ASP A 4 -13.27 -14.03 -7.43
C ASP A 4 -11.94 -14.47 -8.08
N LYS A 5 -11.73 -15.77 -8.21
CA LYS A 5 -10.48 -16.32 -8.72
C LYS A 5 -10.29 -16.06 -10.21
N GLU A 6 -11.38 -16.07 -10.97
CA GLU A 6 -11.37 -15.87 -12.43
C GLU A 6 -11.11 -14.39 -12.74
N ASP A 7 -11.80 -13.48 -12.05
CA ASP A 7 -11.56 -12.05 -12.15
C ASP A 7 -10.10 -11.68 -11.84
N LYS A 8 -9.54 -12.25 -10.76
CA LYS A 8 -8.12 -12.03 -10.41
C LYS A 8 -7.17 -12.53 -11.50
N ALA A 9 -7.45 -13.69 -12.09
CA ALA A 9 -6.62 -14.25 -13.16
C ALA A 9 -6.69 -13.38 -14.42
N MET A 10 -7.89 -12.95 -14.80
CA MET A 10 -8.11 -12.08 -15.97
C MET A 10 -7.41 -10.73 -15.79
N ILE A 11 -7.64 -10.06 -14.67
CA ILE A 11 -7.03 -8.73 -14.38
C ILE A 11 -5.50 -8.87 -14.28
N GLY A 12 -5.01 -9.89 -13.59
CA GLY A 12 -3.57 -10.16 -13.48
C GLY A 12 -2.92 -10.41 -14.85
N GLY A 13 -3.60 -11.14 -15.74
CA GLY A 13 -3.16 -11.35 -17.11
C GLY A 13 -3.06 -10.05 -17.91
N ALA A 14 -4.08 -9.21 -17.84
CA ALA A 14 -4.08 -7.90 -18.51
C ALA A 14 -2.95 -6.98 -17.99
N ILE A 15 -2.71 -6.96 -16.66
CA ILE A 15 -1.60 -6.21 -16.07
C ILE A 15 -0.26 -6.73 -16.59
N GLN A 16 -0.06 -8.05 -16.62
CA GLN A 16 1.19 -8.64 -17.12
C GLN A 16 1.44 -8.32 -18.59
N GLU A 17 0.40 -8.32 -19.42
CA GLU A 17 0.52 -7.94 -20.83
C GLU A 17 0.97 -6.49 -20.99
N LEU A 18 0.33 -5.57 -20.26
CA LEU A 18 0.73 -4.16 -20.22
C LEU A 18 2.19 -3.99 -19.74
N LEU A 19 2.57 -4.70 -18.69
CA LEU A 19 3.94 -4.63 -18.16
C LEU A 19 4.98 -5.17 -19.16
N ARG A 20 4.66 -6.23 -19.92
CA ARG A 20 5.53 -6.74 -20.99
C ARG A 20 5.71 -5.73 -22.12
N GLU A 21 4.64 -5.04 -22.52
CA GLU A 21 4.71 -3.98 -23.52
C GLU A 21 5.59 -2.81 -23.05
N ILE A 22 5.45 -2.40 -21.80
CA ILE A 22 6.31 -1.38 -21.18
C ILE A 22 7.77 -1.86 -21.17
N ALA A 23 8.03 -3.08 -20.69
CA ALA A 23 9.36 -3.66 -20.63
C ALA A 23 10.02 -3.69 -22.02
N LYS A 24 9.27 -4.12 -23.03
CA LYS A 24 9.74 -4.15 -24.43
C LYS A 24 10.10 -2.75 -24.96
N ARG A 25 9.27 -1.74 -24.65
CA ARG A 25 9.50 -0.35 -25.08
C ARG A 25 10.78 0.24 -24.49
N TYR A 26 11.12 -0.13 -23.27
CA TYR A 26 12.27 0.40 -22.54
C TYR A 26 13.43 -0.59 -22.38
N SER A 27 13.40 -1.72 -23.09
CA SER A 27 14.41 -2.78 -23.00
C SER A 27 15.83 -2.35 -23.42
N THR A 28 15.96 -1.24 -24.16
CA THR A 28 17.24 -0.65 -24.59
C THR A 28 17.77 0.40 -23.61
N SER A 29 17.07 0.65 -22.51
CA SER A 29 17.47 1.64 -21.50
C SER A 29 18.28 0.95 -20.40
N ASP A 30 19.56 1.29 -20.29
CA ASP A 30 20.46 0.78 -19.23
C ASP A 30 20.08 1.28 -17.83
N ASN A 31 19.09 2.16 -17.72
CA ASN A 31 18.67 2.83 -16.49
C ASN A 31 17.18 2.61 -16.16
N LEU A 32 16.61 1.48 -16.53
CA LEU A 32 15.22 1.17 -16.15
C LEU A 32 15.16 0.67 -14.70
N TRP A 33 14.58 1.46 -13.84
CA TRP A 33 14.27 1.09 -12.46
C TRP A 33 12.77 0.78 -12.34
N VAL A 34 12.46 -0.42 -11.90
CA VAL A 34 11.06 -0.84 -11.75
C VAL A 34 10.72 -0.95 -10.27
N PHE A 35 9.71 -0.15 -9.85
CA PHE A 35 9.21 -0.15 -8.49
C PHE A 35 7.85 -0.85 -8.44
N ALA A 36 7.67 -1.74 -7.48
CA ALA A 36 6.43 -2.45 -7.24
C ALA A 36 5.97 -2.28 -5.77
N PRO A 37 4.67 -2.38 -5.48
CA PRO A 37 4.21 -2.40 -4.11
C PRO A 37 4.68 -3.67 -3.40
N LEU A 38 4.98 -3.59 -2.11
CA LEU A 38 5.35 -4.76 -1.31
C LEU A 38 4.13 -5.66 -0.98
N GLY A 39 2.91 -5.15 -1.12
CA GLY A 39 1.65 -5.86 -0.85
C GLY A 39 1.27 -5.87 0.63
N ILE A 40 1.70 -4.85 1.40
CA ILE A 40 1.36 -4.73 2.82
C ILE A 40 -0.14 -4.49 2.97
N GLY A 41 -0.77 -5.22 3.91
CA GLY A 41 -2.21 -5.11 4.17
C GLY A 41 -3.08 -5.89 3.19
N GLU A 42 -2.47 -6.64 2.27
CA GLU A 42 -3.14 -7.59 1.36
C GLU A 42 -4.25 -6.95 0.52
N HIS A 43 -4.14 -5.63 0.23
CA HIS A 43 -5.08 -4.97 -0.67
C HIS A 43 -4.98 -5.62 -2.06
N VAL A 44 -6.13 -5.95 -2.65
CA VAL A 44 -6.19 -6.76 -3.88
C VAL A 44 -5.38 -6.14 -5.03
N ASP A 45 -5.45 -4.82 -5.20
CA ASP A 45 -4.72 -4.11 -6.27
C ASP A 45 -3.21 -4.21 -6.08
N HIS A 46 -2.72 -4.06 -4.84
CA HIS A 46 -1.29 -4.16 -4.52
C HIS A 46 -0.78 -5.59 -4.72
N VAL A 47 -1.56 -6.58 -4.27
CA VAL A 47 -1.20 -8.00 -4.42
C VAL A 47 -1.17 -8.40 -5.90
N LEU A 48 -2.17 -7.99 -6.69
CA LEU A 48 -2.22 -8.27 -8.13
C LEU A 48 -1.08 -7.59 -8.88
N LEU A 49 -0.82 -6.31 -8.59
CA LEU A 49 0.28 -5.58 -9.23
C LEU A 49 1.63 -6.19 -8.87
N ARG A 50 1.87 -6.50 -7.59
CA ARG A 50 3.09 -7.18 -7.16
C ARG A 50 3.30 -8.50 -7.89
N SER A 51 2.31 -9.39 -7.83
CA SER A 51 2.43 -10.71 -8.44
C SER A 51 2.62 -10.66 -9.96
N SER A 52 2.01 -9.67 -10.61
CA SER A 52 2.18 -9.44 -12.04
C SER A 52 3.57 -8.89 -12.37
N ALA A 53 4.10 -7.98 -11.56
CA ALA A 53 5.45 -7.46 -11.71
C ALA A 53 6.51 -8.55 -11.47
N ASP A 54 6.34 -9.35 -10.41
CA ASP A 54 7.21 -10.50 -10.11
C ASP A 54 7.28 -11.48 -11.30
N ALA A 55 6.14 -11.74 -11.94
CA ALA A 55 6.04 -12.65 -13.07
C ALA A 55 6.66 -12.11 -14.37
N VAL A 56 6.72 -10.80 -14.55
CA VAL A 56 7.23 -10.16 -15.77
C VAL A 56 8.72 -9.82 -15.66
N PHE A 57 9.15 -9.27 -14.53
CA PHE A 57 10.50 -8.74 -14.38
C PHE A 57 11.43 -9.64 -13.55
N GLY A 58 10.88 -10.58 -12.77
CA GLY A 58 11.64 -11.31 -11.73
C GLY A 58 11.88 -10.47 -10.48
N GLN A 59 11.89 -11.13 -9.33
CA GLN A 59 12.00 -10.44 -8.04
C GLN A 59 13.35 -9.72 -7.85
N GLU A 60 14.41 -10.26 -8.45
CA GLU A 60 15.75 -9.69 -8.36
C GLU A 60 15.90 -8.35 -9.12
N SER A 61 15.01 -8.10 -10.10
CA SER A 61 15.02 -6.88 -10.92
C SER A 61 14.10 -5.79 -10.38
N LEU A 62 13.43 -6.05 -9.25
CA LEU A 62 12.43 -5.16 -8.68
C LEU A 62 12.91 -4.50 -7.40
N THR A 63 12.49 -3.26 -7.22
CA THR A 63 12.55 -2.54 -5.95
C THR A 63 11.15 -2.39 -5.41
N TYR A 64 10.92 -2.85 -4.17
CA TYR A 64 9.57 -2.82 -3.57
C TYR A 64 9.47 -1.67 -2.58
N TYR A 65 8.36 -0.94 -2.64
CA TYR A 65 8.06 0.13 -1.69
C TYR A 65 7.03 -0.30 -0.65
N GLU A 66 7.14 0.24 0.56
CA GLU A 66 6.16 0.05 1.62
C GLU A 66 4.95 0.96 1.39
N GLU A 67 3.76 0.37 1.28
CA GLU A 67 2.53 1.13 1.02
C GLU A 67 1.99 1.77 2.30
N ILE A 68 1.76 3.06 2.21
CA ILE A 68 1.05 3.82 3.24
C ILE A 68 -0.44 3.89 2.85
N PRO A 69 -1.36 3.67 3.78
CA PRO A 69 -1.19 3.70 5.24
C PRO A 69 -0.91 2.35 5.90
N TYR A 70 -0.78 1.27 5.16
CA TYR A 70 -0.67 -0.08 5.74
C TYR A 70 0.62 -0.25 6.54
N ALA A 71 1.75 0.18 5.99
CA ALA A 71 3.04 0.17 6.68
C ALA A 71 3.05 1.06 7.94
N ALA A 72 2.37 2.21 7.86
CA ALA A 72 2.26 3.13 9.00
C ALA A 72 1.46 2.54 10.17
N ARG A 73 0.47 1.68 9.88
CA ARG A 73 -0.37 1.01 10.89
C ARG A 73 0.28 -0.23 11.49
N SER A 74 1.25 -0.81 10.82
CA SER A 74 1.94 -1.99 11.32
C SER A 74 2.77 -1.64 12.56
N ARG A 75 2.46 -2.28 13.69
CA ARG A 75 3.27 -2.17 14.91
C ARG A 75 4.53 -3.04 14.87
N LYS A 76 4.55 -4.03 13.97
CA LYS A 76 5.70 -4.91 13.75
C LYS A 76 6.52 -4.38 12.58
N PRO A 77 7.84 -4.63 12.58
CA PRO A 77 8.64 -4.39 11.40
C PRO A 77 8.01 -5.11 10.20
N VAL A 78 7.85 -4.39 9.11
CA VAL A 78 7.40 -5.00 7.86
C VAL A 78 8.53 -5.89 7.35
N SER A 79 8.17 -7.08 6.89
CA SER A 79 9.10 -8.02 6.26
C SER A 79 8.49 -8.52 4.94
N PRO A 80 9.26 -8.53 3.86
CA PRO A 80 8.80 -9.06 2.58
C PRO A 80 8.40 -10.54 2.61
N VAL A 81 8.91 -11.29 3.59
CA VAL A 81 8.69 -12.74 3.74
C VAL A 81 7.27 -13.07 4.24
N ASN A 82 6.57 -12.10 4.85
CA ASN A 82 5.23 -12.34 5.42
C ASN A 82 4.10 -12.30 4.39
N GLY A 83 4.38 -12.00 3.13
CA GLY A 83 3.42 -12.15 2.02
C GLY A 83 3.38 -13.61 1.56
N SER A 84 2.18 -14.12 1.27
CA SER A 84 1.87 -15.52 0.94
C SER A 84 2.58 -16.13 -0.29
N ALA A 85 3.56 -15.46 -0.88
CA ALA A 85 4.22 -15.85 -2.12
C ALA A 85 5.67 -16.31 -1.97
N SER A 86 6.31 -16.21 -0.80
CA SER A 86 7.75 -16.55 -0.70
C SER A 86 7.96 -17.92 -0.08
N ARG A 87 7.94 -18.95 -0.92
CA ARG A 87 8.54 -20.28 -0.64
C ARG A 87 10.02 -20.35 -1.00
N THR A 88 10.63 -19.25 -1.41
CA THR A 88 12.03 -19.18 -1.79
C THR A 88 12.87 -18.60 -0.66
N SER A 89 14.05 -19.19 -0.46
CA SER A 89 15.08 -18.75 0.49
C SER A 89 15.78 -17.45 0.04
N LEU A 90 15.01 -16.49 -0.49
CA LEU A 90 15.55 -15.22 -0.96
C LEU A 90 16.00 -14.37 0.23
N SER A 91 17.17 -13.81 0.13
CA SER A 91 17.67 -12.83 1.07
C SER A 91 17.15 -11.44 0.68
N TRP A 92 16.55 -10.71 1.64
CA TRP A 92 15.96 -9.40 1.41
C TRP A 92 16.79 -8.33 2.10
N MET A 93 17.14 -7.30 1.36
CA MET A 93 17.78 -6.11 1.88
C MET A 93 16.80 -4.94 1.88
N SER A 94 16.86 -4.12 2.92
CA SER A 94 16.10 -2.87 2.97
C SER A 94 16.99 -1.67 2.75
N ILE A 95 16.53 -0.76 1.90
CA ILE A 95 17.17 0.53 1.63
C ILE A 95 16.30 1.61 2.26
N LYS A 96 16.91 2.53 3.00
CA LYS A 96 16.25 3.72 3.53
C LYS A 96 16.66 4.93 2.73
N VAL A 97 15.66 5.69 2.29
CA VAL A 97 15.85 6.98 1.65
C VAL A 97 15.47 8.05 2.66
N LEU A 98 16.44 8.82 3.11
CA LEU A 98 16.19 9.94 4.01
C LEU A 98 15.45 11.04 3.25
N LEU A 99 14.42 11.59 3.86
CA LEU A 99 13.64 12.68 3.27
C LEU A 99 13.97 14.00 3.96
N THR A 100 14.12 15.05 3.20
CA THR A 100 14.16 16.41 3.70
C THR A 100 12.78 16.85 4.18
N SER A 101 12.72 17.96 4.91
CA SER A 101 11.44 18.52 5.36
C SER A 101 10.52 18.87 4.20
N GLU A 102 11.08 19.40 3.12
CA GLU A 102 10.35 19.78 1.89
C GLU A 102 9.76 18.54 1.19
N GLU A 103 10.52 17.45 1.13
CA GLU A 103 10.04 16.18 0.55
C GLU A 103 8.94 15.55 1.39
N ILE A 104 9.03 15.66 2.72
CA ILE A 104 7.97 15.20 3.64
C ILE A 104 6.68 15.99 3.42
N GLU A 105 6.76 17.32 3.33
CA GLU A 105 5.59 18.15 3.10
C GLU A 105 5.01 17.90 1.69
N ALA A 106 5.83 17.78 0.65
CA ALA A 106 5.39 17.44 -0.70
C ALA A 106 4.65 16.08 -0.75
N ARG A 107 5.14 15.09 0.03
CA ARG A 107 4.45 13.79 0.14
C ARG A 107 3.10 13.90 0.86
N ILE A 108 3.01 14.73 1.90
CA ILE A 108 1.76 14.99 2.61
C ILE A 108 0.76 15.65 1.66
N ASP A 109 1.18 16.66 0.93
CA ASP A 109 0.34 17.39 -0.04
C ASP A 109 -0.14 16.46 -1.16
N ALA A 110 0.73 15.64 -1.72
CA ALA A 110 0.35 14.64 -2.71
C ALA A 110 -0.67 13.64 -2.16
N SER A 111 -0.49 13.17 -0.92
CA SER A 111 -1.44 12.29 -0.26
C SER A 111 -2.78 12.96 0.00
N ALA A 112 -2.79 14.27 0.30
CA ALA A 112 -4.00 15.05 0.53
C ALA A 112 -4.89 15.20 -0.71
N CYS A 113 -4.33 15.00 -1.91
CA CYS A 113 -5.10 15.00 -3.16
C CYS A 113 -6.11 13.83 -3.26
N TYR A 114 -5.90 12.75 -2.51
CA TYR A 114 -6.82 11.60 -2.47
C TYR A 114 -8.02 11.82 -1.54
N VAL A 115 -8.72 12.94 -1.70
CA VAL A 115 -9.80 13.43 -0.82
C VAL A 115 -10.88 12.37 -0.56
N SER A 116 -11.27 11.61 -1.59
CA SER A 116 -12.30 10.56 -1.49
C SER A 116 -11.83 9.34 -0.69
N GLN A 117 -10.52 9.07 -0.64
CA GLN A 117 -9.94 7.89 -0.01
C GLN A 117 -9.54 8.13 1.45
N ILE A 118 -9.15 9.36 1.79
CA ILE A 118 -8.66 9.71 3.13
C ILE A 118 -9.61 9.30 4.25
N PRO A 119 -10.93 9.52 4.19
CA PRO A 119 -11.83 9.09 5.26
C PRO A 119 -11.89 7.59 5.47
N GLY A 120 -11.78 6.80 4.40
CA GLY A 120 -11.73 5.34 4.48
C GLY A 120 -10.38 4.81 4.97
N LEU A 121 -9.31 5.42 4.49
CA LEU A 121 -7.95 5.02 4.86
C LEU A 121 -7.55 5.47 6.27
N PHE A 122 -8.08 6.60 6.74
CA PHE A 122 -7.79 7.17 8.07
C PHE A 122 -9.08 7.43 8.86
N PRO A 123 -9.86 6.38 9.16
CA PRO A 123 -11.13 6.51 9.87
C PRO A 123 -10.94 7.06 11.28
N SER A 124 -11.98 7.69 11.82
CA SER A 124 -11.99 8.07 13.23
C SER A 124 -11.94 6.82 14.13
N PRO A 125 -11.43 6.92 15.36
CA PRO A 125 -11.45 5.80 16.30
C PRO A 125 -12.86 5.24 16.53
N ILE A 126 -13.90 6.08 16.48
CA ILE A 126 -15.29 5.66 16.62
C ILE A 126 -15.72 4.79 15.45
N VAL A 127 -15.44 5.18 14.20
CA VAL A 127 -15.75 4.39 13.00
C VAL A 127 -15.03 3.03 13.07
N ARG A 128 -13.74 3.05 13.40
CA ARG A 128 -12.96 1.83 13.52
C ARG A 128 -13.51 0.87 14.59
N ASN A 129 -13.92 1.38 15.73
CA ASN A 129 -14.50 0.55 16.79
C ASN A 129 -15.88 0.01 16.40
N LEU A 130 -16.70 0.77 15.69
CA LEU A 130 -17.98 0.31 15.16
C LEU A 130 -17.80 -0.79 14.10
N GLU A 131 -16.82 -0.65 13.22
CA GLU A 131 -16.49 -1.68 12.23
C GLU A 131 -16.03 -2.98 12.91
N ILE A 132 -15.22 -2.90 13.96
CA ILE A 132 -14.81 -4.06 14.78
C ILE A 132 -16.03 -4.70 15.45
N LEU A 133 -16.92 -3.92 16.07
CA LEU A 133 -18.12 -4.42 16.69
C LEU A 133 -19.03 -5.14 15.69
N ASN A 134 -19.15 -4.64 14.48
CA ASN A 134 -19.95 -5.27 13.42
C ASN A 134 -19.42 -6.65 13.01
N THR A 135 -18.13 -6.93 13.21
CA THR A 135 -17.58 -8.28 12.96
C THR A 135 -18.01 -9.30 14.01
N TRP A 136 -18.41 -8.84 15.20
CA TRP A 136 -18.76 -9.69 16.34
C TRP A 136 -20.29 -9.81 16.56
N THR A 137 -21.05 -8.82 16.08
CA THR A 137 -22.50 -8.78 16.22
C THR A 137 -23.14 -8.37 14.90
N PRO A 138 -24.11 -9.12 14.35
CA PRO A 138 -24.78 -8.78 13.10
C PRO A 138 -25.79 -7.63 13.31
N ILE A 139 -25.32 -6.49 13.78
CA ILE A 139 -26.12 -5.27 13.92
C ILE A 139 -25.87 -4.42 12.68
N ASP A 140 -26.91 -3.95 12.02
CA ASP A 140 -26.77 -2.97 10.95
C ASP A 140 -26.25 -1.65 11.50
N ILE A 141 -24.95 -1.45 11.48
CA ILE A 141 -24.28 -0.21 11.93
C ILE A 141 -24.25 0.87 10.83
N LYS A 142 -24.72 0.56 9.63
CA LYS A 142 -24.69 1.48 8.49
C LYS A 142 -25.31 2.84 8.78
N PRO A 143 -26.52 2.93 9.43
CA PRO A 143 -27.10 4.20 9.81
C PRO A 143 -26.23 5.03 10.75
N LEU A 144 -25.56 4.36 11.72
CA LEU A 144 -24.65 5.02 12.66
C LEU A 144 -23.38 5.52 11.98
N LEU A 145 -22.83 4.74 11.05
CA LEU A 145 -21.68 5.15 10.24
C LEU A 145 -22.02 6.33 9.34
N ASP A 146 -23.20 6.32 8.71
CA ASP A 146 -23.64 7.41 7.84
C ASP A 146 -23.92 8.69 8.64
N LEU A 147 -24.52 8.57 9.81
CA LEU A 147 -24.71 9.70 10.72
C LEU A 147 -23.35 10.26 11.17
N HIS A 148 -22.43 9.41 11.59
CA HIS A 148 -21.10 9.83 12.01
C HIS A 148 -20.32 10.49 10.87
N ARG A 149 -20.36 9.96 9.65
CA ARG A 149 -19.75 10.58 8.46
C ARG A 149 -20.31 11.97 8.17
N ARG A 150 -21.63 12.17 8.36
CA ARG A 150 -22.29 13.49 8.20
C ARG A 150 -21.86 14.49 9.27
N MET A 151 -21.70 14.03 10.52
CA MET A 151 -21.34 14.89 11.66
C MET A 151 -19.85 15.24 11.71
N THR A 152 -18.98 14.36 11.24
CA THR A 152 -17.50 14.52 11.34
C THR A 152 -16.89 15.05 10.05
N LYS A 153 -17.60 15.86 9.27
CA LYS A 153 -17.09 16.48 8.03
C LYS A 153 -15.55 16.60 8.04
N GLN A 154 -14.91 15.75 7.24
CA GLN A 154 -13.56 15.79 6.68
C GLN A 154 -12.34 16.20 7.58
N ASN A 155 -12.47 17.10 8.53
CA ASN A 155 -11.34 17.76 9.19
C ASN A 155 -10.43 16.79 9.98
N GLY A 156 -10.97 15.84 10.72
CA GLY A 156 -10.16 14.93 11.51
C GLY A 156 -9.43 13.82 10.72
N SER A 157 -9.87 13.49 9.51
CA SER A 157 -9.24 12.42 8.69
C SER A 157 -7.94 12.90 8.06
N HIS A 158 -7.89 14.15 7.60
CA HIS A 158 -6.68 14.76 7.08
C HIS A 158 -5.59 14.85 8.17
N GLU A 159 -5.93 15.36 9.34
CA GLU A 159 -4.99 15.44 10.46
C GLU A 159 -4.45 14.06 10.87
N ARG A 160 -5.30 13.03 10.87
CA ARG A 160 -4.88 11.65 11.14
C ARG A 160 -3.95 11.11 10.06
N MET A 161 -4.20 11.45 8.80
CA MET A 161 -3.31 11.11 7.68
C MET A 161 -1.94 11.76 7.88
N VAL A 162 -1.89 13.07 8.09
CA VAL A 162 -0.64 13.82 8.32
C VAL A 162 0.16 13.22 9.48
N ARG A 163 -0.51 13.00 10.61
CA ARG A 163 0.11 12.38 11.80
C ARG A 163 0.67 10.99 11.47
N SER A 164 -0.12 10.14 10.80
CA SER A 164 0.29 8.78 10.46
C SER A 164 1.49 8.75 9.52
N LEU A 165 1.55 9.67 8.56
CA LEU A 165 2.69 9.83 7.66
C LEU A 165 3.95 10.28 8.42
N LYS A 166 3.83 11.32 9.23
CA LYS A 166 4.96 11.84 10.04
C LYS A 166 5.46 10.78 11.03
N ASP A 167 4.58 10.08 11.71
CA ASP A 167 4.93 8.99 12.64
C ASP A 167 5.64 7.84 11.92
N TYR A 168 5.19 7.48 10.71
CA TYR A 168 5.86 6.45 9.91
C TYR A 168 7.26 6.90 9.51
N ILE A 169 7.39 8.08 8.90
CA ILE A 169 8.67 8.61 8.43
C ILE A 169 9.67 8.74 9.60
N THR A 170 9.21 9.24 10.76
CA THR A 170 10.05 9.36 11.96
C THR A 170 10.50 7.99 12.47
N ARG A 171 9.60 7.01 12.53
CA ARG A 171 9.90 5.66 13.02
C ARG A 171 10.86 4.91 12.12
N VAL A 172 10.70 5.05 10.81
CA VAL A 172 11.51 4.34 9.80
C VAL A 172 12.80 5.11 9.50
N GLY A 173 12.82 6.42 9.73
CA GLY A 173 13.92 7.32 9.40
C GLY A 173 13.93 7.69 7.92
N GLY A 174 12.75 7.80 7.29
CA GLY A 174 12.59 8.12 5.87
C GLY A 174 11.59 7.21 5.17
N GLU A 175 11.79 6.99 3.89
CA GLU A 175 11.08 5.96 3.12
C GLU A 175 11.88 4.68 3.08
N LYS A 176 11.19 3.54 3.05
CA LYS A 176 11.82 2.23 3.05
C LYS A 176 11.45 1.45 1.80
N TYR A 177 12.49 0.96 1.17
CA TYR A 177 12.42 0.11 -0.01
C TYR A 177 13.08 -1.24 0.27
N TRP A 178 12.68 -2.24 -0.47
CA TRP A 178 13.17 -3.61 -0.35
C TRP A 178 13.62 -4.13 -1.69
N HIS A 179 14.65 -4.94 -1.65
CA HIS A 179 15.16 -5.56 -2.84
C HIS A 179 15.76 -6.94 -2.47
N VAL A 180 15.72 -7.88 -3.41
CA VAL A 180 16.31 -9.20 -3.25
C VAL A 180 17.81 -9.08 -3.46
N SER A 181 18.60 -9.54 -2.49
CA SER A 181 20.04 -9.66 -2.69
C SER A 181 20.35 -10.93 -3.48
N SER A 182 21.08 -10.76 -4.55
CA SER A 182 21.72 -11.86 -5.28
C SER A 182 22.78 -12.57 -4.46
#